data_f128d837f2e73737ab1967e1c16d9004
#
_entry.id   f128d837f2e73737ab1967e1c16d9004
#
_cell.length_a   1.000
_cell.length_b   1.000
_cell.length_c   1.000
_cell.angle_alpha   90.00
_cell.angle_beta   90.00
_cell.angle_gamma   90.00
#
_symmetry.space_group_name_H-M   'P 1'
#
loop_
_entity.id
_entity.type
_entity.pdbx_description
1 polymer ?
#
loop_
_entity_poly.entity_id
_entity_poly.type
_entity_poly.pdbx_seq_one_letter_code
_entity_poly.pdbx_strand_id
1 'polypeptide(L)'
;MQEHLIITLDGKDYLVEPGTNLLQFIKSQDTFVPSICYNESLGPIETCDTCTVEIDGEMQRACSTTIDRPMIVNTQNDNVQTSQKEALDRILENHMLYCTVCDYNNGDCEIHNTMDQWGLEHQTYEYKEKPYEKDYGPFYRYDPDQCILCGRCVEVCQDVQVNETLTIDWERQQPRVIWDNDTSINDSSCVGCGQCATVCPCNAMMEVKMEGNAGYMTDLEPGSLAAMIDLTKKAEPGYGPLFAVSDSEAAMREERIEKTKTVCTYCGVGCSFDVWTKGREVIKVQPQHESPANKIATCIKGKFGWDYIDSEERLTKPLVRKNDQFEEVEWEEALKVVSENFKKVKASHGSDALAFISSSKATNEESYLMQKLARQVIGTNNVDNCSRYCQAPATKGLFRTVGHGGDSGSIDDLEIADMVVLIGTNTAEAHPVIASRIKRGHKLYNNTLNVFDIRKHEMAERADNFYQPKPGTDLVWLSAVTKYIIDNDLHDKAFVDEWVNGFDEYYKSLAPYTMAVSYTHLTLPTNTVTCRSRWSPYH
;
A
#
# COMPACT_ATOMS: atom_id res chain seq x y z
N MET A 1 33.36 17.48 0.12
CA MET A 1 33.66 16.37 -0.80
C MET A 1 33.30 15.12 -0.01
N GLN A 2 32.27 14.40 -0.43
CA GLN A 2 31.96 13.09 0.17
C GLN A 2 33.15 12.17 -0.13
N GLU A 3 33.74 11.57 0.90
CA GLU A 3 34.81 10.57 0.72
C GLU A 3 34.14 9.33 0.12
N HIS A 4 34.45 9.01 -1.14
CA HIS A 4 34.02 7.76 -1.76
C HIS A 4 34.99 6.64 -1.31
N LEU A 5 34.43 5.45 -1.10
CA LEU A 5 35.18 4.25 -0.80
C LEU A 5 35.48 3.46 -2.07
N ILE A 6 36.62 2.77 -2.11
CA ILE A 6 36.96 1.86 -3.22
C ILE A 6 36.46 0.47 -2.87
N ILE A 7 35.64 -0.09 -3.72
CA ILE A 7 35.15 -1.47 -3.65
C ILE A 7 35.67 -2.22 -4.86
N THR A 8 36.38 -3.32 -4.62
CA THR A 8 36.78 -4.22 -5.69
C THR A 8 35.73 -5.33 -5.82
N LEU A 9 34.91 -5.28 -6.86
CA LEU A 9 33.88 -6.28 -7.15
C LEU A 9 34.37 -7.17 -8.30
N ASP A 10 34.52 -8.47 -8.05
CA ASP A 10 34.98 -9.46 -9.02
C ASP A 10 36.25 -9.01 -9.81
N GLY A 11 37.19 -8.38 -9.09
CA GLY A 11 38.47 -7.89 -9.65
C GLY A 11 38.39 -6.52 -10.34
N LYS A 12 37.25 -5.81 -10.28
CA LYS A 12 37.11 -4.48 -10.85
C LYS A 12 36.79 -3.44 -9.75
N ASP A 13 37.52 -2.32 -9.77
CA ASP A 13 37.38 -1.25 -8.78
C ASP A 13 36.26 -0.27 -9.12
N TYR A 14 35.49 0.10 -8.09
CA TYR A 14 34.41 1.07 -8.14
C TYR A 14 34.51 2.08 -7.00
N LEU A 15 34.09 3.31 -7.25
CA LEU A 15 33.92 4.34 -6.24
C LEU A 15 32.46 4.35 -5.76
N VAL A 16 32.27 4.13 -4.46
CA VAL A 16 30.93 3.98 -3.86
C VAL A 16 30.80 4.91 -2.66
N GLU A 17 29.61 5.47 -2.46
CA GLU A 17 29.30 6.30 -1.30
C GLU A 17 29.22 5.43 -0.02
N PRO A 18 29.86 5.87 1.10
CA PRO A 18 29.70 5.21 2.39
C PRO A 18 28.22 5.13 2.80
N GLY A 19 27.82 4.01 3.41
CA GLY A 19 26.43 3.77 3.81
C GLY A 19 25.59 3.07 2.76
N THR A 20 26.10 2.84 1.54
CA THR A 20 25.41 2.08 0.50
C THR A 20 25.24 0.61 0.89
N ASN A 21 24.07 0.03 0.67
CA ASN A 21 23.85 -1.40 0.86
C ASN A 21 24.61 -2.20 -0.22
N LEU A 22 25.38 -3.22 0.18
CA LEU A 22 26.23 -3.96 -0.72
C LEU A 22 25.44 -4.72 -1.81
N LEU A 23 24.31 -5.34 -1.47
CA LEU A 23 23.49 -6.06 -2.46
C LEU A 23 22.92 -5.11 -3.52
N GLN A 24 22.43 -3.93 -3.11
CA GLN A 24 21.94 -2.92 -4.05
C GLN A 24 23.06 -2.42 -4.96
N PHE A 25 24.26 -2.19 -4.40
CA PHE A 25 25.43 -1.83 -5.19
C PHE A 25 25.76 -2.92 -6.22
N ILE A 26 25.85 -4.20 -5.82
CA ILE A 26 26.15 -5.33 -6.72
C ILE A 26 25.11 -5.38 -7.86
N LYS A 27 23.81 -5.28 -7.52
CA LYS A 27 22.74 -5.26 -8.52
C LYS A 27 22.82 -4.06 -9.47
N SER A 28 23.25 -2.90 -8.99
CA SER A 28 23.44 -1.70 -9.84
C SER A 28 24.60 -1.85 -10.85
N GLN A 29 25.45 -2.85 -10.68
CA GLN A 29 26.53 -3.21 -11.62
C GLN A 29 26.13 -4.36 -12.56
N ASP A 30 24.82 -4.66 -12.71
CA ASP A 30 24.28 -5.76 -13.52
C ASP A 30 24.87 -7.14 -13.14
N THR A 31 25.33 -7.28 -11.89
CA THR A 31 25.86 -8.54 -11.37
C THR A 31 24.76 -9.29 -10.63
N PHE A 32 24.48 -10.52 -11.09
CA PHE A 32 23.48 -11.37 -10.46
C PHE A 32 23.97 -11.99 -9.16
N VAL A 33 23.21 -11.75 -8.10
CA VAL A 33 23.31 -12.44 -6.81
C VAL A 33 21.89 -12.79 -6.37
N PRO A 34 21.57 -14.07 -6.15
CA PRO A 34 20.25 -14.46 -5.69
C PRO A 34 19.92 -13.82 -4.35
N SER A 35 18.69 -13.37 -4.14
CA SER A 35 18.35 -12.58 -2.94
C SER A 35 16.88 -12.69 -2.58
N ILE A 36 16.41 -13.93 -2.41
CA ILE A 36 14.97 -14.28 -2.36
C ILE A 36 14.22 -13.65 -1.17
N CYS A 37 14.78 -13.59 0.03
CA CYS A 37 14.10 -12.95 1.16
C CYS A 37 14.26 -11.43 1.19
N TYR A 38 15.20 -10.86 0.44
CA TYR A 38 15.41 -9.42 0.39
C TYR A 38 14.37 -8.74 -0.48
N ASN A 39 13.79 -7.66 0.02
CA ASN A 39 12.95 -6.75 -0.75
C ASN A 39 13.42 -5.33 -0.49
N GLU A 40 13.61 -4.54 -1.54
CA GLU A 40 14.17 -3.20 -1.44
C GLU A 40 13.39 -2.28 -0.48
N SER A 41 12.07 -2.42 -0.44
CA SER A 41 11.20 -1.63 0.43
C SER A 41 11.15 -2.12 1.88
N LEU A 42 11.55 -3.37 2.14
CA LEU A 42 11.55 -3.98 3.48
C LEU A 42 12.96 -4.05 4.09
N GLY A 43 13.97 -4.02 3.24
CA GLY A 43 15.35 -4.26 3.66
C GLY A 43 15.70 -5.75 3.82
N PRO A 44 16.78 -6.08 4.54
CA PRO A 44 17.22 -7.44 4.77
C PRO A 44 16.35 -8.16 5.81
N ILE A 45 15.84 -9.35 5.46
CA ILE A 45 15.09 -10.22 6.38
C ILE A 45 15.97 -11.35 6.92
N GLU A 46 17.05 -11.69 6.20
CA GLU A 46 18.12 -12.60 6.61
C GLU A 46 17.71 -14.07 6.86
N THR A 47 16.63 -14.53 6.21
CA THR A 47 16.11 -15.89 6.41
C THR A 47 16.60 -16.91 5.38
N CYS A 48 17.07 -16.47 4.19
CA CYS A 48 17.30 -17.40 3.07
C CYS A 48 18.77 -17.72 2.77
N ASP A 49 19.72 -16.89 3.15
CA ASP A 49 21.18 -17.00 2.89
C ASP A 49 21.57 -17.01 1.39
N THR A 50 20.62 -16.82 0.47
CA THR A 50 20.92 -16.91 -0.98
C THR A 50 21.81 -15.77 -1.48
N CYS A 51 21.87 -14.63 -0.76
CA CYS A 51 22.71 -13.48 -1.12
C CYS A 51 24.13 -13.53 -0.54
N THR A 52 24.59 -14.71 -0.10
CA THR A 52 25.96 -14.86 0.45
C THR A 52 27.01 -14.62 -0.63
N VAL A 53 27.98 -13.78 -0.32
CA VAL A 53 29.15 -13.44 -1.14
C VAL A 53 30.41 -13.53 -0.28
N GLU A 54 31.58 -13.57 -0.88
CA GLU A 54 32.85 -13.51 -0.15
C GLU A 54 33.31 -12.05 -0.05
N ILE A 55 33.56 -11.57 1.16
CA ILE A 55 34.05 -10.22 1.47
C ILE A 55 35.38 -10.37 2.23
N ASP A 56 36.47 -9.90 1.65
CA ASP A 56 37.81 -9.98 2.23
C ASP A 56 38.23 -11.41 2.67
N GLY A 57 37.72 -12.43 1.96
CA GLY A 57 37.95 -13.85 2.22
C GLY A 57 37.00 -14.52 3.20
N GLU A 58 35.99 -13.80 3.70
CA GLU A 58 34.95 -14.34 4.59
C GLU A 58 33.58 -14.35 3.91
N MET A 59 32.78 -15.41 4.13
CA MET A 59 31.42 -15.53 3.58
C MET A 59 30.43 -14.69 4.40
N GLN A 60 29.79 -13.73 3.75
CA GLN A 60 28.83 -12.80 4.40
C GLN A 60 27.60 -12.57 3.52
N ARG A 61 26.48 -12.17 4.14
CA ARG A 61 25.25 -11.80 3.43
C ARG A 61 25.36 -10.40 2.83
N ALA A 62 25.28 -10.28 1.52
CA ALA A 62 25.32 -8.97 0.86
C ALA A 62 24.09 -8.09 1.22
N CYS A 63 22.93 -8.69 1.50
CA CYS A 63 21.69 -7.94 1.79
C CYS A 63 21.76 -7.13 3.09
N SER A 64 22.50 -7.60 4.10
CA SER A 64 22.66 -6.93 5.40
C SER A 64 24.01 -6.24 5.58
N THR A 65 24.87 -6.27 4.57
CA THR A 65 26.18 -5.60 4.61
C THR A 65 26.06 -4.17 4.10
N THR A 66 26.54 -3.23 4.92
CA THR A 66 26.67 -1.82 4.54
C THR A 66 28.12 -1.53 4.16
N ILE A 67 28.33 -0.79 3.09
CA ILE A 67 29.65 -0.36 2.63
C ILE A 67 30.11 0.81 3.51
N ASP A 68 30.96 0.53 4.48
CA ASP A 68 31.53 1.50 5.44
C ASP A 68 33.06 1.63 5.36
N ARG A 69 33.71 0.75 4.60
CA ARG A 69 35.16 0.68 4.38
C ARG A 69 35.49 0.13 3.00
N PRO A 70 36.71 0.31 2.50
CA PRO A 70 37.16 -0.42 1.31
C PRO A 70 37.09 -1.94 1.56
N MET A 71 36.60 -2.70 0.55
CA MET A 71 36.44 -4.15 0.64
C MET A 71 36.62 -4.81 -0.72
N ILE A 72 37.04 -6.07 -0.71
CA ILE A 72 37.15 -6.93 -1.88
C ILE A 72 35.97 -7.91 -1.84
N VAL A 73 35.14 -7.88 -2.84
CA VAL A 73 33.91 -8.69 -2.95
C VAL A 73 34.01 -9.63 -4.14
N ASN A 74 33.84 -10.92 -3.90
CA ASN A 74 33.72 -11.95 -4.93
C ASN A 74 32.30 -12.54 -4.92
N THR A 75 31.66 -12.55 -6.07
CA THR A 75 30.29 -13.07 -6.23
C THR A 75 30.22 -14.40 -7.00
N GLN A 76 31.32 -14.85 -7.60
CA GLN A 76 31.34 -15.96 -8.56
C GLN A 76 32.39 -17.03 -8.30
N ASN A 77 33.14 -16.99 -7.19
CA ASN A 77 34.08 -18.04 -6.91
C ASN A 77 33.37 -19.34 -6.42
N ASP A 78 34.11 -20.46 -6.43
CA ASP A 78 33.56 -21.78 -6.10
C ASP A 78 32.90 -21.86 -4.72
N ASN A 79 33.46 -21.16 -3.72
CA ASN A 79 32.89 -21.11 -2.37
C ASN A 79 31.53 -20.40 -2.34
N VAL A 80 31.45 -19.26 -3.01
CA VAL A 80 30.20 -18.47 -3.13
C VAL A 80 29.14 -19.29 -3.88
N GLN A 81 29.49 -19.87 -5.02
CA GLN A 81 28.54 -20.69 -5.81
C GLN A 81 28.04 -21.89 -5.01
N THR A 82 28.93 -22.58 -4.29
CA THR A 82 28.54 -23.69 -3.42
C THR A 82 27.56 -23.25 -2.34
N SER A 83 27.89 -22.16 -1.63
CA SER A 83 27.04 -21.63 -0.55
C SER A 83 25.65 -21.18 -1.06
N GLN A 84 25.62 -20.46 -2.18
CA GLN A 84 24.38 -20.01 -2.78
C GLN A 84 23.53 -21.18 -3.27
N LYS A 85 24.13 -22.19 -3.90
CA LYS A 85 23.44 -23.41 -4.33
C LYS A 85 22.82 -24.15 -3.15
N GLU A 86 23.57 -24.36 -2.08
CA GLU A 86 23.06 -25.01 -0.86
C GLU A 86 21.88 -24.22 -0.25
N ALA A 87 21.93 -22.90 -0.28
CA ALA A 87 20.87 -22.04 0.21
C ALA A 87 19.60 -22.14 -0.68
N LEU A 88 19.78 -22.19 -2.00
CA LEU A 88 18.66 -22.38 -2.96
C LEU A 88 18.05 -23.77 -2.80
N ASP A 89 18.86 -24.83 -2.74
CA ASP A 89 18.40 -26.22 -2.52
C ASP A 89 17.59 -26.34 -1.21
N ARG A 90 18.04 -25.68 -0.13
CA ARG A 90 17.33 -25.67 1.16
C ARG A 90 15.94 -25.04 1.07
N ILE A 91 15.76 -24.02 0.23
CA ILE A 91 14.44 -23.43 -0.03
C ILE A 91 13.51 -24.46 -0.66
N LEU A 92 14.02 -25.32 -1.55
CA LEU A 92 13.26 -26.31 -2.28
C LEU A 92 12.78 -27.48 -1.41
N GLU A 93 13.28 -27.66 -0.19
CA GLU A 93 12.65 -28.54 0.78
C GLU A 93 11.20 -28.15 1.12
N ASN A 94 10.88 -26.85 0.99
CA ASN A 94 9.57 -26.27 1.30
C ASN A 94 8.80 -25.81 0.06
N HIS A 95 9.40 -25.87 -1.12
CA HIS A 95 8.80 -25.42 -2.37
C HIS A 95 9.17 -26.37 -3.51
N MET A 96 8.19 -27.11 -3.99
CA MET A 96 8.42 -28.08 -5.05
C MET A 96 8.48 -27.42 -6.43
N LEU A 97 9.49 -27.77 -7.23
CA LEU A 97 9.63 -27.35 -8.62
C LEU A 97 8.67 -28.11 -9.55
N TYR A 98 7.36 -27.90 -9.40
CA TYR A 98 6.36 -28.39 -10.36
C TYR A 98 5.87 -27.26 -11.29
N CYS A 99 6.76 -26.38 -11.65
CA CYS A 99 6.47 -25.12 -12.38
C CYS A 99 5.64 -25.33 -13.66
N THR A 100 5.84 -26.42 -14.38
CA THR A 100 5.08 -26.76 -15.60
C THR A 100 3.58 -26.85 -15.40
N VAL A 101 3.13 -27.29 -14.21
CA VAL A 101 1.71 -27.40 -13.85
C VAL A 101 1.30 -26.35 -12.81
N CYS A 102 2.21 -25.45 -12.47
CA CYS A 102 1.95 -24.36 -11.54
C CYS A 102 1.19 -23.24 -12.23
N ASP A 103 0.01 -22.91 -11.76
CA ASP A 103 -0.80 -21.79 -12.26
C ASP A 103 -0.55 -20.47 -11.50
N TYR A 104 0.44 -20.42 -10.60
CA TYR A 104 0.77 -19.24 -9.80
C TYR A 104 1.82 -18.35 -10.44
N ASN A 105 2.59 -18.86 -11.39
CA ASN A 105 3.61 -18.09 -12.10
C ASN A 105 3.01 -17.40 -13.35
N ASN A 106 3.05 -16.08 -13.35
CA ASN A 106 2.59 -15.23 -14.44
C ASN A 106 3.72 -14.32 -14.94
N GLY A 107 4.97 -14.79 -14.88
CA GLY A 107 6.17 -14.02 -15.10
C GLY A 107 6.70 -13.32 -13.85
N ASP A 108 5.96 -13.34 -12.75
CA ASP A 108 6.27 -12.63 -11.50
C ASP A 108 6.72 -13.53 -10.34
N CYS A 109 6.94 -14.83 -10.57
CA CYS A 109 7.46 -15.73 -9.55
C CYS A 109 8.97 -15.57 -9.40
N GLU A 110 9.42 -14.88 -8.35
CA GLU A 110 10.84 -14.64 -8.09
C GLU A 110 11.62 -15.94 -7.83
N ILE A 111 10.97 -16.99 -7.29
CA ILE A 111 11.60 -18.30 -7.09
C ILE A 111 11.93 -18.92 -8.45
N HIS A 112 10.94 -19.01 -9.33
CA HIS A 112 11.15 -19.53 -10.68
C HIS A 112 12.28 -18.77 -11.40
N ASN A 113 12.17 -17.45 -11.47
CA ASN A 113 13.10 -16.60 -12.19
C ASN A 113 14.54 -16.70 -11.60
N THR A 114 14.66 -16.81 -10.26
CA THR A 114 15.95 -16.98 -9.60
C THR A 114 16.56 -18.33 -9.89
N MET A 115 15.77 -19.42 -9.86
CA MET A 115 16.26 -20.77 -10.14
C MET A 115 16.69 -20.91 -11.59
N ASP A 116 15.93 -20.35 -12.55
CA ASP A 116 16.27 -20.32 -13.97
C ASP A 116 17.56 -19.54 -14.20
N GLN A 117 17.66 -18.32 -13.70
CA GLN A 117 18.84 -17.47 -13.86
C GLN A 117 20.10 -18.07 -13.21
N TRP A 118 19.93 -18.83 -12.12
CA TRP A 118 21.01 -19.59 -11.50
C TRP A 118 21.44 -20.82 -12.31
N GLY A 119 20.56 -21.32 -13.18
CA GLY A 119 20.76 -22.57 -13.91
C GLY A 119 20.52 -23.80 -13.05
N LEU A 120 19.60 -23.74 -12.07
CA LEU A 120 19.25 -24.88 -11.22
C LEU A 120 18.21 -25.75 -11.93
N GLU A 121 18.66 -26.91 -12.45
CA GLU A 121 17.80 -27.83 -13.21
C GLU A 121 17.12 -28.89 -12.36
N HIS A 122 17.60 -29.12 -11.13
CA HIS A 122 17.17 -30.25 -10.30
C HIS A 122 16.98 -29.84 -8.84
N GLN A 123 15.97 -30.42 -8.24
CA GLN A 123 15.73 -30.35 -6.81
C GLN A 123 16.53 -31.47 -6.12
N THR A 124 17.45 -31.13 -5.19
CA THR A 124 18.31 -32.11 -4.49
C THR A 124 17.60 -32.73 -3.30
N TYR A 125 16.77 -31.98 -2.60
CA TYR A 125 16.06 -32.41 -1.41
C TYR A 125 14.66 -32.91 -1.73
N GLU A 126 14.20 -33.93 -0.95
CA GLU A 126 12.79 -34.35 -1.00
C GLU A 126 11.91 -33.20 -0.51
N TYR A 127 10.86 -32.96 -1.28
CA TYR A 127 9.83 -32.01 -0.90
C TYR A 127 9.09 -32.48 0.36
N LYS A 128 8.94 -31.58 1.33
CA LYS A 128 8.19 -31.84 2.57
C LYS A 128 6.72 -31.47 2.35
N GLU A 129 5.85 -32.46 2.17
CA GLU A 129 4.40 -32.22 2.19
C GLU A 129 3.98 -31.55 3.51
N LYS A 130 3.18 -30.49 3.40
CA LYS A 130 2.63 -29.77 4.54
C LYS A 130 1.18 -30.20 4.71
N PRO A 131 0.75 -30.62 5.93
CA PRO A 131 -0.58 -31.20 6.16
C PRO A 131 -1.68 -30.14 6.25
N TYR A 132 -1.48 -28.96 5.68
CA TYR A 132 -2.40 -27.85 5.80
C TYR A 132 -3.05 -27.56 4.47
N GLU A 133 -4.37 -27.42 4.47
CA GLU A 133 -5.13 -26.92 3.33
C GLU A 133 -4.86 -25.43 3.11
N LYS A 134 -5.14 -24.96 1.89
CA LYS A 134 -5.11 -23.53 1.56
C LYS A 134 -6.13 -22.78 2.41
N ASP A 135 -5.74 -21.61 2.91
CA ASP A 135 -6.64 -20.72 3.63
C ASP A 135 -7.10 -19.59 2.69
N TYR A 136 -8.42 -19.47 2.52
CA TYR A 136 -9.03 -18.51 1.62
C TYR A 136 -9.68 -17.37 2.40
N GLY A 137 -9.14 -16.16 2.20
CA GLY A 137 -9.82 -14.91 2.55
C GLY A 137 -10.72 -14.42 1.42
N PRO A 138 -11.42 -13.29 1.61
CA PRO A 138 -12.32 -12.75 0.60
C PRO A 138 -11.59 -12.19 -0.63
N PHE A 139 -10.31 -11.86 -0.52
CA PHE A 139 -9.54 -11.17 -1.56
C PHE A 139 -8.23 -11.87 -1.93
N TYR A 140 -7.63 -12.58 -1.01
CA TYR A 140 -6.38 -13.30 -1.21
C TYR A 140 -6.41 -14.62 -0.45
N ARG A 141 -5.54 -15.53 -0.86
CA ARG A 141 -5.40 -16.84 -0.24
C ARG A 141 -3.95 -17.09 0.18
N TYR A 142 -3.77 -18.04 1.08
CA TYR A 142 -2.48 -18.57 1.49
C TYR A 142 -2.39 -20.06 1.16
N ASP A 143 -1.34 -20.45 0.44
CA ASP A 143 -0.98 -21.82 0.14
C ASP A 143 0.28 -22.21 0.93
N PRO A 144 0.17 -22.97 2.03
CA PRO A 144 1.33 -23.36 2.80
C PRO A 144 2.28 -24.29 2.04
N ASP A 145 1.81 -25.04 1.04
CA ASP A 145 2.65 -25.92 0.21
C ASP A 145 3.66 -25.12 -0.63
N GLN A 146 3.29 -23.93 -1.07
CA GLN A 146 4.17 -23.06 -1.84
C GLN A 146 5.01 -22.12 -0.97
N CYS A 147 4.72 -22.01 0.32
CA CYS A 147 5.38 -21.07 1.20
C CYS A 147 6.81 -21.51 1.54
N ILE A 148 7.77 -20.61 1.24
CA ILE A 148 9.21 -20.81 1.51
C ILE A 148 9.67 -20.21 2.86
N LEU A 149 8.75 -19.68 3.66
CA LEU A 149 9.03 -19.09 4.98
C LEU A 149 10.04 -17.92 4.95
N CYS A 150 10.06 -17.15 3.86
CA CYS A 150 10.99 -16.04 3.68
C CYS A 150 10.77 -14.84 4.61
N GLY A 151 9.62 -14.74 5.28
CA GLY A 151 9.31 -13.66 6.22
C GLY A 151 8.80 -12.35 5.60
N ARG A 152 8.87 -12.12 4.27
CA ARG A 152 8.46 -10.84 3.65
C ARG A 152 7.04 -10.42 4.01
N CYS A 153 6.09 -11.35 4.06
CA CYS A 153 4.68 -11.07 4.40
C CYS A 153 4.51 -10.67 5.86
N VAL A 154 5.33 -11.21 6.75
CA VAL A 154 5.36 -10.85 8.18
C VAL A 154 5.92 -9.44 8.32
N GLU A 155 7.08 -9.17 7.72
CA GLU A 155 7.76 -7.89 7.77
C GLU A 155 6.87 -6.75 7.26
N VAL A 156 6.24 -6.93 6.09
CA VAL A 156 5.34 -5.91 5.54
C VAL A 156 4.11 -5.67 6.42
N CYS A 157 3.61 -6.70 7.09
CA CYS A 157 2.47 -6.58 8.00
C CYS A 157 2.87 -5.87 9.30
N GLN A 158 4.06 -6.16 9.81
CA GLN A 158 4.55 -5.62 11.07
C GLN A 158 5.09 -4.20 10.94
N ASP A 159 5.87 -3.90 9.89
CA ASP A 159 6.64 -2.67 9.80
C ASP A 159 6.19 -1.70 8.71
N VAL A 160 5.40 -2.13 7.72
CA VAL A 160 4.82 -1.22 6.72
C VAL A 160 3.36 -0.90 7.04
N GLN A 161 2.52 -1.92 7.22
CA GLN A 161 1.11 -1.73 7.58
C GLN A 161 0.93 -1.43 9.07
N VAL A 162 1.81 -1.97 9.90
CA VAL A 162 1.76 -1.89 11.37
C VAL A 162 0.40 -2.40 11.88
N ASN A 163 -0.01 -3.56 11.38
CA ASN A 163 -1.21 -4.27 11.84
C ASN A 163 -0.87 -5.47 12.72
N GLU A 164 0.34 -6.04 12.54
CA GLU A 164 0.95 -7.07 13.40
C GLU A 164 0.15 -8.38 13.46
N THR A 165 -0.68 -8.65 12.47
CA THR A 165 -1.51 -9.86 12.39
C THR A 165 -0.72 -11.10 12.00
N LEU A 166 0.31 -10.95 11.13
CA LEU A 166 1.07 -12.08 10.59
C LEU A 166 2.31 -12.39 11.43
N THR A 167 2.54 -13.67 11.67
CA THR A 167 3.78 -14.19 12.23
C THR A 167 4.11 -15.56 11.63
N ILE A 168 5.33 -16.08 11.84
CA ILE A 168 5.69 -17.46 11.52
C ILE A 168 5.74 -18.24 12.82
N ASP A 169 4.95 -19.30 12.92
CA ASP A 169 5.02 -20.24 14.04
C ASP A 169 6.15 -21.25 13.79
N TRP A 170 7.32 -20.98 14.35
CA TRP A 170 8.52 -21.81 14.25
C TRP A 170 8.54 -22.99 15.22
N GLU A 171 7.65 -23.01 16.23
CA GLU A 171 7.60 -24.06 17.25
C GLU A 171 6.90 -25.32 16.75
N ARG A 172 6.18 -25.23 15.65
CA ARG A 172 5.51 -26.37 15.04
C ARG A 172 6.49 -27.32 14.37
N GLN A 173 6.13 -28.60 14.33
CA GLN A 173 6.86 -29.60 13.59
C GLN A 173 7.08 -29.22 12.11
N GLN A 174 6.09 -28.52 11.53
CA GLN A 174 6.19 -27.89 10.21
C GLN A 174 5.82 -26.41 10.34
N PRO A 175 6.81 -25.50 10.35
CA PRO A 175 6.57 -24.07 10.46
C PRO A 175 5.66 -23.54 9.35
N ARG A 176 4.84 -22.54 9.69
CA ARG A 176 3.98 -21.87 8.72
C ARG A 176 3.67 -20.43 9.14
N VAL A 177 3.23 -19.63 8.17
CA VAL A 177 2.65 -18.31 8.47
C VAL A 177 1.27 -18.49 9.10
N ILE A 178 1.01 -17.76 10.16
CA ILE A 178 -0.26 -17.76 10.88
C ILE A 178 -0.78 -16.33 11.06
N TRP A 179 -2.10 -16.21 11.24
CA TRP A 179 -2.80 -14.97 11.54
C TRP A 179 -3.19 -14.95 13.02
N ASP A 180 -2.87 -13.87 13.72
CA ASP A 180 -3.09 -13.71 15.16
C ASP A 180 -2.60 -14.96 15.95
N ASN A 181 -3.49 -15.62 16.65
CA ASN A 181 -3.21 -16.86 17.40
C ASN A 181 -3.62 -18.12 16.60
N ASP A 182 -3.29 -18.18 15.30
CA ASP A 182 -3.63 -19.29 14.42
C ASP A 182 -5.12 -19.36 14.04
N THR A 183 -5.71 -18.22 13.79
CA THR A 183 -7.06 -18.11 13.22
C THR A 183 -7.01 -18.20 11.69
N SER A 184 -8.17 -18.33 11.03
CA SER A 184 -8.27 -18.18 9.58
C SER A 184 -8.08 -16.72 9.14
N ILE A 185 -7.79 -16.49 7.86
CA ILE A 185 -7.72 -15.14 7.29
C ILE A 185 -9.01 -14.36 7.60
N ASN A 186 -10.17 -15.02 7.49
CA ASN A 186 -11.48 -14.40 7.69
C ASN A 186 -11.78 -14.02 9.14
N ASP A 187 -11.25 -14.76 10.10
CA ASP A 187 -11.55 -14.57 11.52
C ASP A 187 -10.47 -13.77 12.25
N SER A 188 -9.46 -13.32 11.53
CA SER A 188 -8.31 -12.59 12.08
C SER A 188 -8.54 -11.07 12.14
N SER A 189 -7.63 -10.37 12.81
CA SER A 189 -7.57 -8.90 12.84
C SER A 189 -7.08 -8.28 11.51
N CYS A 190 -6.95 -9.07 10.45
CA CYS A 190 -6.44 -8.62 9.16
C CYS A 190 -7.31 -7.52 8.54
N VAL A 191 -6.68 -6.39 8.19
CA VAL A 191 -7.35 -5.25 7.54
C VAL A 191 -7.47 -5.39 6.02
N GLY A 192 -7.14 -6.54 5.44
CA GLY A 192 -7.28 -6.83 4.02
C GLY A 192 -6.43 -5.93 3.10
N CYS A 193 -5.32 -5.37 3.57
CA CYS A 193 -4.52 -4.43 2.77
C CYS A 193 -3.83 -5.07 1.56
N GLY A 194 -3.64 -6.41 1.53
CA GLY A 194 -3.06 -7.17 0.43
C GLY A 194 -1.56 -7.00 0.22
N GLN A 195 -0.86 -6.33 1.14
CA GLN A 195 0.59 -6.11 1.02
C GLN A 195 1.37 -7.42 1.12
N CYS A 196 0.90 -8.39 1.92
CA CYS A 196 1.49 -9.72 2.00
C CYS A 196 1.50 -10.47 0.66
N ALA A 197 0.43 -10.35 -0.14
CA ALA A 197 0.38 -10.90 -1.48
C ALA A 197 1.30 -10.12 -2.45
N THR A 198 1.44 -8.81 -2.26
CA THR A 198 2.34 -7.96 -3.07
C THR A 198 3.80 -8.37 -2.96
N VAL A 199 4.26 -8.74 -1.76
CA VAL A 199 5.70 -9.02 -1.50
C VAL A 199 6.04 -10.51 -1.53
N CYS A 200 5.07 -11.39 -1.75
CA CYS A 200 5.31 -12.82 -1.75
C CYS A 200 6.10 -13.26 -3.00
N PRO A 201 7.34 -13.79 -2.86
CA PRO A 201 8.20 -14.08 -4.00
C PRO A 201 7.79 -15.33 -4.78
N CYS A 202 6.89 -16.15 -4.24
CA CYS A 202 6.46 -17.42 -4.83
C CYS A 202 4.93 -17.53 -4.99
N ASN A 203 4.21 -16.42 -4.83
CA ASN A 203 2.75 -16.38 -4.92
C ASN A 203 2.02 -17.37 -3.97
N ALA A 204 2.68 -17.80 -2.87
CA ALA A 204 2.02 -18.54 -1.80
C ALA A 204 0.91 -17.70 -1.13
N MET A 205 1.13 -16.40 -1.01
CA MET A 205 0.10 -15.39 -0.79
C MET A 205 -0.26 -14.79 -2.14
N MET A 206 -1.48 -14.94 -2.61
CA MET A 206 -1.90 -14.49 -3.94
C MET A 206 -3.34 -14.00 -3.92
N GLU A 207 -3.67 -13.05 -4.77
CA GLU A 207 -5.04 -12.60 -5.00
C GLU A 207 -5.91 -13.77 -5.51
N VAL A 208 -7.11 -13.94 -4.97
CA VAL A 208 -8.04 -15.01 -5.38
C VAL A 208 -8.37 -14.92 -6.87
N LYS A 209 -8.52 -13.70 -7.42
CA LYS A 209 -8.78 -13.49 -8.85
C LYS A 209 -7.63 -13.92 -9.77
N MET A 210 -6.42 -14.04 -9.24
CA MET A 210 -5.27 -14.52 -10.02
C MET A 210 -5.27 -16.05 -10.17
N GLU A 211 -5.87 -16.77 -9.23
CA GLU A 211 -5.87 -18.22 -9.23
C GLU A 211 -6.64 -18.76 -10.44
N GLY A 212 -5.95 -19.44 -11.32
CA GLY A 212 -6.50 -19.96 -12.55
C GLY A 212 -6.70 -18.96 -13.69
N ASN A 213 -6.62 -17.64 -13.47
CA ASN A 213 -6.96 -16.65 -14.50
C ASN A 213 -5.80 -16.24 -15.40
N ALA A 214 -4.57 -16.31 -14.93
CA ALA A 214 -3.41 -15.91 -15.71
C ALA A 214 -2.65 -17.10 -16.30
N GLY A 215 -2.92 -18.32 -15.85
CA GLY A 215 -2.21 -19.52 -16.26
C GLY A 215 -2.54 -20.03 -17.66
N TYR A 216 -1.55 -20.70 -18.30
CA TYR A 216 -1.76 -21.45 -19.54
C TYR A 216 -2.77 -22.59 -19.35
N MET A 217 -2.77 -23.18 -18.17
CA MET A 217 -3.59 -24.35 -17.79
C MET A 217 -4.96 -23.97 -17.20
N THR A 218 -5.39 -22.72 -17.32
CA THR A 218 -6.68 -22.24 -16.78
C THR A 218 -7.90 -22.90 -17.41
N ASP A 219 -7.75 -23.42 -18.63
CA ASP A 219 -8.83 -24.12 -19.31
C ASP A 219 -8.96 -25.61 -18.90
N LEU A 220 -8.08 -26.08 -17.99
CA LEU A 220 -8.19 -27.40 -17.43
C LEU A 220 -9.23 -27.45 -16.30
N GLU A 221 -10.04 -28.49 -16.31
CA GLU A 221 -10.93 -28.77 -15.19
C GLU A 221 -10.11 -28.88 -13.89
N PRO A 222 -10.54 -28.27 -12.78
CA PRO A 222 -9.80 -28.23 -11.51
C PRO A 222 -9.32 -29.62 -11.04
N GLY A 223 -10.11 -30.68 -11.29
CA GLY A 223 -9.72 -32.06 -10.98
C GLY A 223 -8.55 -32.57 -11.81
N SER A 224 -8.44 -32.15 -13.07
CA SER A 224 -7.31 -32.53 -13.95
C SER A 224 -6.03 -31.84 -13.52
N LEU A 225 -6.10 -30.55 -13.16
CA LEU A 225 -4.96 -29.80 -12.64
C LEU A 225 -4.47 -30.40 -11.32
N ALA A 226 -5.35 -30.69 -10.38
CA ALA A 226 -5.01 -31.31 -9.11
C ALA A 226 -4.35 -32.68 -9.31
N ALA A 227 -4.85 -33.50 -10.27
CA ALA A 227 -4.26 -34.80 -10.59
C ALA A 227 -2.85 -34.67 -11.20
N MET A 228 -2.61 -33.63 -12.02
CA MET A 228 -1.28 -33.35 -12.59
C MET A 228 -0.29 -32.89 -11.51
N ILE A 229 -0.72 -32.01 -10.60
CA ILE A 229 0.08 -31.57 -9.46
C ILE A 229 0.44 -32.78 -8.58
N ASP A 230 -0.54 -33.63 -8.26
CA ASP A 230 -0.32 -34.85 -7.46
C ASP A 230 0.63 -35.85 -8.14
N LEU A 231 0.51 -35.99 -9.47
CA LEU A 231 1.43 -36.80 -10.25
C LEU A 231 2.87 -36.24 -10.21
N THR A 232 3.01 -34.92 -10.32
CA THR A 232 4.32 -34.25 -10.29
C THR A 232 4.95 -34.37 -8.90
N LYS A 233 4.17 -34.21 -7.84
CA LYS A 233 4.62 -34.42 -6.45
C LYS A 233 5.10 -35.84 -6.17
N LYS A 234 4.59 -36.82 -6.87
CA LYS A 234 4.95 -38.27 -6.74
C LYS A 234 6.12 -38.67 -7.64
N ALA A 235 6.53 -37.81 -8.57
CA ALA A 235 7.64 -38.10 -9.45
C ALA A 235 8.98 -38.00 -8.68
N GLU A 236 9.98 -38.76 -9.13
CA GLU A 236 11.32 -38.66 -8.53
C GLU A 236 11.92 -37.27 -8.74
N PRO A 237 12.70 -36.71 -7.76
CA PRO A 237 13.41 -35.47 -7.94
C PRO A 237 14.32 -35.52 -9.19
N GLY A 238 14.30 -34.46 -10.02
CA GLY A 238 15.22 -34.40 -11.17
C GLY A 238 14.58 -34.13 -12.54
N TYR A 239 13.52 -33.33 -12.60
CA TYR A 239 12.84 -32.99 -13.85
C TYR A 239 13.35 -31.66 -14.50
N GLY A 240 14.65 -31.60 -14.86
CA GLY A 240 15.21 -30.47 -15.60
C GLY A 240 14.45 -30.08 -16.88
N PRO A 241 14.00 -31.04 -17.73
CA PRO A 241 13.22 -30.68 -18.91
C PRO A 241 11.88 -30.00 -18.61
N LEU A 242 11.26 -30.30 -17.48
CA LEU A 242 9.99 -29.68 -17.09
C LEU A 242 10.17 -28.22 -16.68
N PHE A 243 11.31 -27.88 -16.09
CA PHE A 243 11.62 -26.49 -15.72
C PHE A 243 11.75 -25.57 -16.94
N ALA A 244 12.49 -26.01 -17.97
CA ALA A 244 12.62 -25.25 -19.21
C ALA A 244 11.29 -25.06 -19.96
N VAL A 245 10.38 -26.05 -19.90
CA VAL A 245 9.02 -25.89 -20.45
C VAL A 245 8.23 -24.86 -19.65
N SER A 246 8.37 -24.85 -18.32
CA SER A 246 7.65 -23.92 -17.44
C SER A 246 8.06 -22.45 -17.65
N ASP A 247 9.32 -22.20 -18.00
CA ASP A 247 9.78 -20.86 -18.32
C ASP A 247 9.08 -20.30 -19.58
N SER A 248 9.01 -21.10 -20.64
CA SER A 248 8.26 -20.74 -21.85
C SER A 248 6.77 -20.51 -21.56
N GLU A 249 6.16 -21.31 -20.70
CA GLU A 249 4.77 -21.12 -20.30
C GLU A 249 4.57 -19.85 -19.46
N ALA A 250 5.48 -19.53 -18.54
CA ALA A 250 5.42 -18.31 -17.75
C ALA A 250 5.50 -17.06 -18.65
N ALA A 251 6.40 -17.06 -19.65
CA ALA A 251 6.50 -15.98 -20.62
C ALA A 251 5.21 -15.83 -21.46
N MET A 252 4.62 -16.93 -21.92
CA MET A 252 3.34 -16.90 -22.65
C MET A 252 2.17 -16.41 -21.79
N ARG A 253 2.19 -16.68 -20.49
CA ARG A 253 1.19 -16.15 -19.55
C ARG A 253 1.34 -14.65 -19.37
N GLU A 254 2.57 -14.18 -19.20
CA GLU A 254 2.87 -12.75 -19.04
C GLU A 254 2.46 -11.94 -20.29
N GLU A 255 2.66 -12.45 -21.50
CA GLU A 255 2.25 -11.81 -22.75
C GLU A 255 0.74 -11.58 -22.86
N ARG A 256 -0.08 -12.33 -22.13
CA ARG A 256 -1.55 -12.19 -22.11
C ARG A 256 -2.03 -11.14 -21.11
N ILE A 257 -1.15 -10.64 -20.26
CA ILE A 257 -1.46 -9.68 -19.20
C ILE A 257 -1.04 -8.29 -19.65
N GLU A 258 -2.00 -7.39 -19.73
CA GLU A 258 -1.71 -5.97 -19.94
C GLU A 258 -1.52 -5.29 -18.58
N LYS A 259 -0.42 -4.54 -18.44
CA LYS A 259 -0.07 -3.80 -17.22
C LYS A 259 -0.21 -2.30 -17.49
N THR A 260 -1.21 -1.66 -16.87
CA THR A 260 -1.50 -0.24 -17.09
C THR A 260 -1.25 0.56 -15.81
N LYS A 261 -0.42 1.61 -15.91
CA LYS A 261 -0.17 2.54 -14.81
C LYS A 261 -1.38 3.45 -14.58
N THR A 262 -1.78 3.59 -13.32
CA THR A 262 -2.90 4.45 -12.93
C THR A 262 -2.75 5.00 -11.52
N VAL A 263 -3.68 5.87 -11.13
CA VAL A 263 -3.78 6.43 -9.78
C VAL A 263 -5.09 5.97 -9.16
N CYS A 264 -5.04 5.61 -7.89
CA CYS A 264 -6.20 5.19 -7.11
C CYS A 264 -7.25 6.31 -7.03
N THR A 265 -8.51 5.97 -7.29
CA THR A 265 -9.62 6.94 -7.30
C THR A 265 -10.36 7.07 -5.96
N TYR A 266 -9.95 6.33 -4.91
CA TYR A 266 -10.72 6.25 -3.66
C TYR A 266 -10.52 7.42 -2.72
N CYS A 267 -9.28 7.84 -2.47
CA CYS A 267 -9.01 8.94 -1.52
C CYS A 267 -7.87 9.84 -1.96
N GLY A 268 -7.64 10.92 -1.21
CA GLY A 268 -6.65 11.95 -1.54
C GLY A 268 -5.18 11.54 -1.36
N VAL A 269 -4.86 10.33 -0.91
CA VAL A 269 -3.46 9.85 -0.83
C VAL A 269 -2.79 9.84 -2.19
N GLY A 270 -3.53 9.53 -3.26
CA GLY A 270 -2.98 9.51 -4.62
C GLY A 270 -2.06 8.33 -4.90
N CYS A 271 -2.35 7.16 -4.31
CA CYS A 271 -1.58 5.94 -4.54
C CYS A 271 -1.47 5.60 -6.01
N SER A 272 -0.26 5.29 -6.49
CA SER A 272 -0.03 4.85 -7.87
C SER A 272 0.03 3.33 -7.95
N PHE A 273 -0.64 2.79 -8.96
CA PHE A 273 -0.78 1.35 -9.19
C PHE A 273 -0.48 0.95 -10.61
N ASP A 274 0.00 -0.28 -10.77
CA ASP A 274 -0.06 -1.04 -12.00
C ASP A 274 -1.27 -1.98 -11.93
N VAL A 275 -2.23 -1.76 -12.82
CA VAL A 275 -3.41 -2.61 -12.98
C VAL A 275 -3.13 -3.67 -14.02
N TRP A 276 -3.26 -4.92 -13.63
CA TRP A 276 -3.06 -6.07 -14.49
C TRP A 276 -4.41 -6.56 -15.00
N THR A 277 -4.56 -6.59 -16.32
CA THR A 277 -5.80 -7.03 -16.97
C THR A 277 -5.56 -8.20 -17.90
N LYS A 278 -6.55 -9.08 -17.97
CA LYS A 278 -6.68 -10.10 -19.01
C LYS A 278 -7.92 -9.77 -19.83
N GLY A 279 -7.72 -9.28 -21.03
CA GLY A 279 -8.83 -8.71 -21.81
C GLY A 279 -9.43 -7.49 -21.12
N ARG A 280 -10.67 -7.59 -20.63
CA ARG A 280 -11.38 -6.50 -19.91
C ARG A 280 -11.46 -6.69 -18.40
N GLU A 281 -11.00 -7.81 -17.90
CA GLU A 281 -11.07 -8.15 -16.48
C GLU A 281 -9.82 -7.68 -15.74
N VAL A 282 -10.02 -7.03 -14.59
CA VAL A 282 -8.93 -6.68 -13.66
C VAL A 282 -8.64 -7.91 -12.78
N ILE A 283 -7.43 -8.47 -12.94
CA ILE A 283 -7.01 -9.69 -12.22
C ILE A 283 -6.10 -9.40 -11.03
N LYS A 284 -5.31 -8.31 -11.09
CA LYS A 284 -4.37 -7.93 -10.03
C LYS A 284 -4.12 -6.42 -10.03
N VAL A 285 -3.86 -5.86 -8.86
CA VAL A 285 -3.40 -4.48 -8.69
C VAL A 285 -2.13 -4.48 -7.85
N GLN A 286 -1.05 -3.93 -8.39
CA GLN A 286 0.24 -3.82 -7.71
C GLN A 286 0.60 -2.36 -7.43
N PRO A 287 1.22 -2.03 -6.29
CA PRO A 287 1.73 -0.70 -6.04
C PRO A 287 2.95 -0.42 -6.92
N GLN A 288 3.09 0.82 -7.37
CA GLN A 288 4.33 1.28 -7.99
C GLN A 288 5.31 1.67 -6.89
N HIS A 289 6.42 0.94 -6.76
CA HIS A 289 7.42 1.17 -5.71
C HIS A 289 8.02 2.58 -5.74
N GLU A 290 8.09 3.19 -6.91
CA GLU A 290 8.61 4.54 -7.14
C GLU A 290 7.61 5.65 -6.74
N SER A 291 6.36 5.28 -6.42
CA SER A 291 5.33 6.26 -6.04
C SER A 291 5.71 7.00 -4.77
N PRO A 292 5.81 8.35 -4.80
CA PRO A 292 6.11 9.12 -3.59
C PRO A 292 5.00 9.03 -2.54
N ALA A 293 3.77 8.73 -2.95
CA ALA A 293 2.62 8.70 -2.07
C ALA A 293 2.55 7.40 -1.25
N ASN A 294 2.66 6.26 -1.91
CA ASN A 294 2.42 4.97 -1.25
C ASN A 294 3.59 4.00 -1.25
N LYS A 295 4.60 4.16 -2.11
CA LYS A 295 5.68 3.17 -2.28
C LYS A 295 5.06 1.77 -2.38
N ILE A 296 5.42 0.85 -1.50
CA ILE A 296 4.87 -0.51 -1.45
C ILE A 296 3.49 -0.60 -0.76
N ALA A 297 3.11 0.43 0.01
CA ALA A 297 1.91 0.38 0.83
C ALA A 297 0.62 0.41 0.00
N THR A 298 -0.33 -0.41 0.40
CA THR A 298 -1.68 -0.49 -0.19
C THR A 298 -2.74 -0.57 0.91
N CYS A 299 -3.99 -0.35 0.54
CA CYS A 299 -5.12 -0.60 1.42
C CYS A 299 -6.18 -1.44 0.69
N ILE A 300 -7.12 -2.00 1.43
CA ILE A 300 -8.19 -2.86 0.90
C ILE A 300 -8.91 -2.23 -0.30
N LYS A 301 -9.21 -0.92 -0.25
CA LYS A 301 -9.93 -0.22 -1.32
C LYS A 301 -9.12 -0.15 -2.60
N GLY A 302 -7.86 0.31 -2.51
CA GLY A 302 -6.99 0.45 -3.68
C GLY A 302 -6.55 -0.89 -4.26
N LYS A 303 -6.30 -1.88 -3.41
CA LYS A 303 -5.82 -3.20 -3.82
C LYS A 303 -6.92 -4.08 -4.41
N PHE A 304 -8.14 -4.06 -3.86
CA PHE A 304 -9.20 -5.00 -4.19
C PHE A 304 -10.53 -4.37 -4.58
N GLY A 305 -10.72 -3.07 -4.40
CA GLY A 305 -12.01 -2.40 -4.61
C GLY A 305 -12.35 -2.12 -6.08
N TRP A 306 -11.98 -2.99 -7.01
CA TRP A 306 -12.15 -2.82 -8.46
C TRP A 306 -13.31 -3.63 -9.05
N ASP A 307 -13.98 -4.47 -8.26
CA ASP A 307 -15.06 -5.36 -8.69
C ASP A 307 -16.23 -4.62 -9.34
N TYR A 308 -16.45 -3.36 -8.97
CA TYR A 308 -17.51 -2.54 -9.57
C TYR A 308 -17.32 -2.30 -11.08
N ILE A 309 -16.10 -2.46 -11.60
CA ILE A 309 -15.79 -2.25 -13.04
C ILE A 309 -16.48 -3.33 -13.87
N ASP A 310 -16.43 -4.58 -13.40
CA ASP A 310 -16.93 -5.77 -14.09
C ASP A 310 -18.26 -6.29 -13.52
N SER A 311 -18.89 -5.53 -12.62
CA SER A 311 -20.18 -5.89 -12.01
C SER A 311 -21.26 -6.02 -13.07
N GLU A 312 -22.03 -7.12 -13.03
CA GLU A 312 -23.21 -7.31 -13.88
C GLU A 312 -24.30 -6.25 -13.63
N GLU A 313 -24.32 -5.66 -12.44
CA GLU A 313 -25.26 -4.58 -12.10
C GLU A 313 -24.82 -3.22 -12.64
N ARG A 314 -23.61 -3.13 -13.23
CA ARG A 314 -23.12 -1.88 -13.80
C ARG A 314 -23.96 -1.44 -14.99
N LEU A 315 -24.47 -0.21 -14.93
CA LEU A 315 -25.21 0.38 -16.06
C LEU A 315 -24.29 0.52 -17.28
N THR A 316 -24.65 -0.13 -18.37
CA THR A 316 -23.93 -0.06 -19.66
C THR A 316 -24.59 0.90 -20.64
N LYS A 317 -25.84 1.30 -20.37
CA LYS A 317 -26.62 2.26 -21.16
C LYS A 317 -27.23 3.33 -20.26
N PRO A 318 -27.49 4.53 -20.78
CA PRO A 318 -28.25 5.54 -20.07
C PRO A 318 -29.67 5.07 -19.75
N LEU A 319 -30.19 5.54 -18.63
CA LEU A 319 -31.59 5.30 -18.23
C LEU A 319 -32.37 6.58 -18.28
N VAL A 320 -33.52 6.56 -18.93
CA VAL A 320 -34.49 7.67 -18.94
C VAL A 320 -35.79 7.22 -18.28
N ARG A 321 -36.35 8.07 -17.39
CA ARG A 321 -37.61 7.78 -16.76
C ARG A 321 -38.77 8.04 -17.72
N LYS A 322 -39.51 7.00 -18.07
CA LYS A 322 -40.74 7.05 -18.85
C LYS A 322 -41.86 6.35 -18.06
N ASN A 323 -43.01 7.00 -17.92
CA ASN A 323 -44.16 6.44 -17.18
C ASN A 323 -43.80 5.88 -15.77
N ASP A 324 -42.97 6.64 -15.01
CA ASP A 324 -42.47 6.29 -13.69
C ASP A 324 -41.55 5.06 -13.61
N GLN A 325 -41.14 4.52 -14.75
CA GLN A 325 -40.11 3.45 -14.82
C GLN A 325 -38.88 3.95 -15.55
N PHE A 326 -37.70 3.41 -15.17
CA PHE A 326 -36.48 3.66 -15.90
C PHE A 326 -36.36 2.68 -17.07
N GLU A 327 -36.16 3.23 -18.27
CA GLU A 327 -35.93 2.47 -19.50
C GLU A 327 -34.52 2.74 -20.04
N GLU A 328 -33.85 1.71 -20.51
CA GLU A 328 -32.60 1.85 -21.22
C GLU A 328 -32.79 2.54 -22.56
N VAL A 329 -31.92 3.51 -22.84
CA VAL A 329 -31.96 4.28 -24.10
C VAL A 329 -30.54 4.44 -24.64
N GLU A 330 -30.41 4.80 -25.92
CA GLU A 330 -29.15 5.19 -26.50
C GLU A 330 -28.73 6.61 -26.04
N TRP A 331 -27.42 6.89 -26.09
CA TRP A 331 -26.86 8.18 -25.64
C TRP A 331 -27.48 9.39 -26.34
N GLU A 332 -27.82 9.27 -27.62
CA GLU A 332 -28.44 10.35 -28.39
C GLU A 332 -29.82 10.74 -27.79
N GLU A 333 -30.61 9.78 -27.41
CA GLU A 333 -31.91 10.03 -26.78
C GLU A 333 -31.73 10.64 -25.38
N ALA A 334 -30.83 10.11 -24.57
CA ALA A 334 -30.54 10.63 -23.23
C ALA A 334 -30.07 12.09 -23.29
N LEU A 335 -29.11 12.41 -24.15
CA LEU A 335 -28.60 13.76 -24.33
C LEU A 335 -29.68 14.73 -24.88
N LYS A 336 -30.55 14.25 -25.77
CA LYS A 336 -31.68 15.02 -26.26
C LYS A 336 -32.63 15.40 -25.11
N VAL A 337 -33.01 14.45 -24.27
CA VAL A 337 -33.87 14.68 -23.10
C VAL A 337 -33.25 15.71 -22.15
N VAL A 338 -31.95 15.58 -21.82
CA VAL A 338 -31.22 16.54 -20.96
C VAL A 338 -31.24 17.93 -21.59
N SER A 339 -30.87 18.03 -22.88
CA SER A 339 -30.73 19.32 -23.56
C SER A 339 -32.07 20.02 -23.71
N GLU A 340 -33.15 19.31 -24.02
CA GLU A 340 -34.50 19.88 -24.12
C GLU A 340 -35.00 20.38 -22.76
N ASN A 341 -34.76 19.63 -21.68
CA ASN A 341 -35.13 20.06 -20.35
C ASN A 341 -34.33 21.30 -19.89
N PHE A 342 -33.02 21.34 -20.15
CA PHE A 342 -32.23 22.53 -19.85
C PHE A 342 -32.70 23.77 -20.61
N LYS A 343 -33.00 23.63 -21.91
CA LYS A 343 -33.58 24.72 -22.72
C LYS A 343 -34.94 25.18 -22.16
N LYS A 344 -35.79 24.25 -21.77
CA LYS A 344 -37.11 24.56 -21.19
C LYS A 344 -36.98 25.32 -19.87
N VAL A 345 -36.14 24.85 -18.94
CA VAL A 345 -35.91 25.52 -17.66
C VAL A 345 -35.32 26.90 -17.86
N LYS A 346 -34.29 27.02 -18.73
CA LYS A 346 -33.65 28.30 -19.06
C LYS A 346 -34.65 29.29 -19.66
N ALA A 347 -35.52 28.84 -20.56
CA ALA A 347 -36.53 29.70 -21.19
C ALA A 347 -37.60 30.18 -20.21
N SER A 348 -37.99 29.33 -19.24
CA SER A 348 -39.07 29.63 -18.30
C SER A 348 -38.60 30.40 -17.06
N HIS A 349 -37.35 30.16 -16.58
CA HIS A 349 -36.90 30.63 -15.28
C HIS A 349 -35.52 31.31 -15.32
N GLY A 350 -34.89 31.42 -16.51
CA GLY A 350 -33.56 32.01 -16.68
C GLY A 350 -32.45 31.01 -16.44
N SER A 351 -31.19 31.42 -16.76
CA SER A 351 -29.99 30.59 -16.66
C SER A 351 -29.67 30.18 -15.22
N ASP A 352 -29.92 31.07 -14.26
CA ASP A 352 -29.60 30.86 -12.84
C ASP A 352 -30.55 29.88 -12.12
N ALA A 353 -31.59 29.42 -12.81
CA ALA A 353 -32.40 28.31 -12.34
C ALA A 353 -31.73 26.94 -12.51
N LEU A 354 -30.57 26.91 -13.19
CA LEU A 354 -29.74 25.73 -13.37
C LEU A 354 -28.46 25.85 -12.52
N ALA A 355 -28.06 24.75 -11.90
CA ALA A 355 -26.82 24.64 -11.12
C ALA A 355 -26.07 23.37 -11.50
N PHE A 356 -24.74 23.40 -11.34
CA PHE A 356 -23.84 22.32 -11.68
C PHE A 356 -22.94 21.99 -10.48
N ILE A 357 -22.86 20.71 -10.13
CA ILE A 357 -22.03 20.23 -9.02
C ILE A 357 -21.05 19.21 -9.58
N SER A 358 -19.76 19.50 -9.46
CA SER A 358 -18.67 18.59 -9.79
C SER A 358 -18.22 17.80 -8.57
N SER A 359 -17.24 16.94 -8.73
CA SER A 359 -16.70 16.11 -7.67
C SER A 359 -15.16 16.20 -7.65
N SER A 360 -14.55 16.04 -6.46
CA SER A 360 -13.11 15.84 -6.33
C SER A 360 -12.63 14.51 -6.91
N LYS A 361 -13.55 13.60 -7.26
CA LYS A 361 -13.25 12.34 -7.96
C LYS A 361 -13.32 12.46 -9.48
N ALA A 362 -13.80 13.59 -10.00
CA ALA A 362 -13.78 13.89 -11.42
C ALA A 362 -12.34 14.32 -11.83
N THR A 363 -11.97 14.02 -13.08
CA THR A 363 -10.72 14.51 -13.64
C THR A 363 -10.73 16.03 -13.81
N ASN A 364 -9.57 16.63 -14.02
CA ASN A 364 -9.46 18.06 -14.30
C ASN A 364 -10.21 18.44 -15.59
N GLU A 365 -10.16 17.55 -16.60
CA GLU A 365 -10.84 17.71 -17.89
C GLU A 365 -12.36 17.71 -17.72
N GLU A 366 -12.90 16.75 -16.94
CA GLU A 366 -14.35 16.69 -16.66
C GLU A 366 -14.83 17.93 -15.90
N SER A 367 -14.10 18.37 -14.89
CA SER A 367 -14.39 19.57 -14.11
C SER A 367 -14.32 20.84 -14.98
N TYR A 368 -13.33 20.91 -15.88
CA TYR A 368 -13.21 22.01 -16.86
C TYR A 368 -14.39 22.02 -17.84
N LEU A 369 -14.73 20.87 -18.42
CA LEU A 369 -15.84 20.77 -19.38
C LEU A 369 -17.19 21.11 -18.73
N MET A 370 -17.42 20.70 -17.48
CA MET A 370 -18.62 21.07 -16.74
C MET A 370 -18.71 22.59 -16.52
N GLN A 371 -17.62 23.24 -16.10
CA GLN A 371 -17.59 24.70 -15.95
C GLN A 371 -17.83 25.41 -17.29
N LYS A 372 -17.23 24.90 -18.36
CA LYS A 372 -17.40 25.44 -19.71
C LYS A 372 -18.87 25.33 -20.16
N LEU A 373 -19.53 24.18 -19.95
CA LEU A 373 -20.94 24.00 -20.22
C LEU A 373 -21.79 25.01 -19.43
N ALA A 374 -21.56 25.10 -18.12
CA ALA A 374 -22.34 25.99 -17.25
C ALA A 374 -22.21 27.46 -17.66
N ARG A 375 -20.99 27.95 -17.85
CA ARG A 375 -20.71 29.37 -18.07
C ARG A 375 -20.92 29.82 -19.50
N GLN A 376 -20.45 29.04 -20.49
CA GLN A 376 -20.50 29.45 -21.90
C GLN A 376 -21.84 29.06 -22.57
N VAL A 377 -22.39 27.88 -22.28
CA VAL A 377 -23.59 27.38 -22.94
C VAL A 377 -24.85 27.77 -22.19
N ILE A 378 -24.88 27.49 -20.89
CA ILE A 378 -26.06 27.80 -20.06
C ILE A 378 -26.05 29.27 -19.66
N GLY A 379 -24.90 29.85 -19.33
CA GLY A 379 -24.77 31.26 -18.93
C GLY A 379 -25.06 31.48 -17.45
N THR A 380 -24.65 30.54 -16.60
CA THR A 380 -24.77 30.63 -15.14
C THR A 380 -23.41 30.46 -14.46
N ASN A 381 -23.24 31.11 -13.30
CA ASN A 381 -22.13 30.91 -12.39
C ASN A 381 -22.47 29.96 -11.22
N ASN A 382 -23.63 29.35 -11.22
CA ASN A 382 -24.05 28.38 -10.21
C ASN A 382 -23.29 27.06 -10.40
N VAL A 383 -22.00 27.10 -10.11
CA VAL A 383 -21.10 25.95 -10.18
C VAL A 383 -20.48 25.76 -8.82
N ASP A 384 -20.53 24.56 -8.31
CA ASP A 384 -19.92 24.18 -7.03
C ASP A 384 -19.32 22.76 -7.10
N ASN A 385 -18.74 22.33 -5.99
CA ASN A 385 -18.05 21.05 -5.91
C ASN A 385 -18.09 20.55 -4.45
N CYS A 386 -17.88 19.27 -4.25
CA CYS A 386 -17.91 18.64 -2.93
C CYS A 386 -16.95 19.30 -1.91
N SER A 387 -15.90 19.99 -2.37
CA SER A 387 -14.96 20.69 -1.49
C SER A 387 -15.57 21.90 -0.75
N ARG A 388 -16.79 22.33 -1.08
CA ARG A 388 -17.50 23.39 -0.36
C ARG A 388 -17.53 23.15 1.15
N TYR A 389 -17.78 21.93 1.56
CA TYR A 389 -17.84 21.52 2.97
C TYR A 389 -16.62 20.71 3.41
N CYS A 390 -15.86 20.14 2.48
CA CYS A 390 -14.69 19.32 2.75
C CYS A 390 -13.45 20.19 3.00
N GLN A 391 -12.87 20.75 1.96
CA GLN A 391 -11.58 21.45 2.00
C GLN A 391 -11.70 22.98 1.99
N ALA A 392 -12.80 23.56 1.49
CA ALA A 392 -12.90 25.01 1.34
C ALA A 392 -12.75 25.80 2.66
N PRO A 393 -13.26 25.35 3.83
CA PRO A 393 -12.99 26.02 5.10
C PRO A 393 -11.51 26.03 5.47
N ALA A 394 -10.84 24.87 5.35
CA ALA A 394 -9.41 24.74 5.62
C ALA A 394 -8.56 25.55 4.63
N THR A 395 -8.86 25.45 3.33
CA THR A 395 -8.21 26.29 2.29
C THR A 395 -8.31 27.77 2.61
N LYS A 396 -9.50 28.24 3.01
CA LYS A 396 -9.69 29.67 3.33
C LYS A 396 -8.92 30.09 4.58
N GLY A 397 -8.81 29.19 5.56
CA GLY A 397 -7.98 29.40 6.76
C GLY A 397 -6.50 29.51 6.39
N LEU A 398 -5.98 28.55 5.67
CA LEU A 398 -4.59 28.48 5.23
C LEU A 398 -4.20 29.67 4.34
N PHE A 399 -5.04 30.07 3.37
CA PHE A 399 -4.78 31.26 2.56
C PHE A 399 -4.62 32.54 3.38
N ARG A 400 -5.36 32.67 4.49
CA ARG A 400 -5.28 33.84 5.36
C ARG A 400 -4.07 33.84 6.27
N THR A 401 -3.58 32.68 6.63
CA THR A 401 -2.48 32.52 7.59
C THR A 401 -1.13 32.32 6.92
N VAL A 402 -1.05 31.42 5.94
CA VAL A 402 0.22 31.06 5.27
C VAL A 402 0.26 31.42 3.79
N GLY A 403 -0.79 32.03 3.25
CA GLY A 403 -0.85 32.47 1.85
C GLY A 403 -1.04 31.35 0.82
N HIS A 404 -1.20 30.11 1.25
CA HIS A 404 -1.38 28.93 0.39
C HIS A 404 -2.45 28.00 0.96
N GLY A 405 -3.23 27.38 0.10
CA GLY A 405 -4.39 26.58 0.49
C GLY A 405 -4.17 25.07 0.45
N GLY A 406 -2.94 24.60 0.49
CA GLY A 406 -2.56 23.19 0.43
C GLY A 406 -1.56 22.79 1.51
N ASP A 407 -1.19 21.52 1.50
CA ASP A 407 -0.21 20.95 2.41
C ASP A 407 1.20 21.50 2.11
N SER A 408 2.02 21.65 3.15
CA SER A 408 3.41 22.12 3.05
C SER A 408 4.43 20.98 3.20
N GLY A 409 4.02 19.81 3.72
CA GLY A 409 4.85 18.65 3.92
C GLY A 409 4.55 17.51 2.95
N SER A 410 5.38 16.48 2.99
CA SER A 410 5.19 15.22 2.28
C SER A 410 4.61 14.14 3.21
N ILE A 411 4.16 13.01 2.62
CA ILE A 411 3.72 11.86 3.41
C ILE A 411 4.90 11.26 4.20
N ASP A 412 6.13 11.34 3.68
CA ASP A 412 7.32 10.84 4.35
C ASP A 412 7.66 11.65 5.62
N ASP A 413 7.34 12.95 5.65
CA ASP A 413 7.56 13.79 6.84
C ASP A 413 6.76 13.29 8.07
N LEU A 414 5.60 12.67 7.85
CA LEU A 414 4.78 12.10 8.93
C LEU A 414 5.47 10.92 9.64
N GLU A 415 6.40 10.26 8.96
CA GLU A 415 7.13 9.12 9.51
C GLU A 415 8.30 9.56 10.40
N ILE A 416 8.95 10.69 10.04
CA ILE A 416 10.17 11.19 10.71
C ILE A 416 9.90 12.37 11.67
N ALA A 417 8.67 12.86 11.76
CA ALA A 417 8.30 13.94 12.67
C ALA A 417 8.45 13.52 14.14
N ASP A 418 8.96 14.40 15.00
CA ASP A 418 9.05 14.12 16.45
C ASP A 418 7.67 13.94 17.09
N MET A 419 6.66 14.65 16.58
CA MET A 419 5.30 14.62 17.07
C MET A 419 4.27 14.70 15.94
N VAL A 420 3.26 13.86 15.99
CA VAL A 420 2.07 13.91 15.13
C VAL A 420 0.84 14.25 15.95
N VAL A 421 0.07 15.24 15.50
CA VAL A 421 -1.19 15.64 16.12
C VAL A 421 -2.33 15.42 15.14
N LEU A 422 -3.27 14.55 15.48
CA LEU A 422 -4.48 14.28 14.70
C LEU A 422 -5.68 14.98 15.35
N ILE A 423 -6.38 15.81 14.58
CA ILE A 423 -7.53 16.58 15.07
C ILE A 423 -8.74 16.29 14.18
N GLY A 424 -9.76 15.65 14.76
CA GLY A 424 -11.03 15.35 14.08
C GLY A 424 -10.87 14.47 12.84
N THR A 425 -9.93 13.53 12.86
CA THR A 425 -9.66 12.64 11.71
C THR A 425 -9.48 11.19 12.11
N ASN A 426 -10.30 10.32 11.56
CA ASN A 426 -10.09 8.88 11.59
C ASN A 426 -9.23 8.45 10.38
N THR A 427 -7.94 8.70 10.47
CA THR A 427 -6.99 8.53 9.37
C THR A 427 -6.89 7.07 8.93
N ALA A 428 -7.03 6.11 9.86
CA ALA A 428 -6.97 4.68 9.55
C ALA A 428 -8.07 4.24 8.55
N GLU A 429 -9.26 4.82 8.64
CA GLU A 429 -10.36 4.53 7.72
C GLU A 429 -10.36 5.44 6.48
N ALA A 430 -10.12 6.75 6.67
CA ALA A 430 -10.22 7.73 5.60
C ALA A 430 -9.02 7.72 4.64
N HIS A 431 -7.80 7.57 5.18
CA HIS A 431 -6.53 7.61 4.45
C HIS A 431 -5.58 6.51 4.96
N PRO A 432 -5.86 5.22 4.74
CA PRO A 432 -5.17 4.11 5.41
C PRO A 432 -3.64 4.10 5.21
N VAL A 433 -3.16 4.50 4.03
CA VAL A 433 -1.71 4.56 3.75
C VAL A 433 -1.04 5.68 4.55
N ILE A 434 -1.69 6.83 4.74
CA ILE A 434 -1.19 7.87 5.64
C ILE A 434 -1.16 7.35 7.09
N ALA A 435 -2.22 6.67 7.52
CA ALA A 435 -2.26 6.08 8.86
C ALA A 435 -1.13 5.06 9.07
N SER A 436 -0.80 4.24 8.07
CA SER A 436 0.32 3.30 8.16
C SER A 436 1.66 4.01 8.33
N ARG A 437 1.88 5.16 7.65
CA ARG A 437 3.08 5.99 7.84
C ARG A 437 3.17 6.56 9.25
N ILE A 438 2.07 7.08 9.79
CA ILE A 438 2.02 7.60 11.17
C ILE A 438 2.29 6.47 12.17
N LYS A 439 1.65 5.30 12.00
CA LYS A 439 1.87 4.13 12.87
C LYS A 439 3.32 3.64 12.81
N ARG A 440 3.92 3.65 11.62
CA ARG A 440 5.32 3.28 11.41
C ARG A 440 6.26 4.28 12.10
N GLY A 441 6.02 5.58 11.94
CA GLY A 441 6.78 6.62 12.64
C GLY A 441 6.71 6.45 14.16
N HIS A 442 5.54 6.16 14.69
CA HIS A 442 5.35 5.89 16.12
C HIS A 442 6.10 4.63 16.59
N LYS A 443 6.04 3.54 15.82
CA LYS A 443 6.68 2.26 16.16
C LYS A 443 8.20 2.30 16.03
N LEU A 444 8.73 2.82 14.91
CA LEU A 444 10.15 2.69 14.54
C LEU A 444 10.99 3.91 14.94
N TYR A 445 10.40 5.10 14.97
CA TYR A 445 11.11 6.34 15.26
C TYR A 445 10.69 6.99 16.57
N ASN A 446 9.80 6.34 17.35
CA ASN A 446 9.31 6.80 18.67
C ASN A 446 8.70 8.21 18.64
N ASN A 447 8.07 8.61 17.55
CA ASN A 447 7.35 9.88 17.51
C ASN A 447 6.16 9.87 18.49
N THR A 448 5.84 11.01 19.04
CA THR A 448 4.70 11.15 19.95
C THR A 448 3.41 11.32 19.13
N LEU A 449 2.42 10.45 19.35
CA LEU A 449 1.11 10.52 18.72
C LEU A 449 0.05 11.09 19.66
N ASN A 450 -0.50 12.25 19.30
CA ASN A 450 -1.58 12.91 20.03
C ASN A 450 -2.86 12.93 19.19
N VAL A 451 -3.97 12.48 19.73
CA VAL A 451 -5.25 12.43 19.01
C VAL A 451 -6.33 13.20 19.75
N PHE A 452 -6.95 14.14 19.04
CA PHE A 452 -8.10 14.91 19.48
C PHE A 452 -9.31 14.52 18.62
N ASP A 453 -10.21 13.71 19.15
CA ASP A 453 -11.41 13.26 18.45
C ASP A 453 -12.56 13.01 19.41
N ILE A 454 -13.78 13.11 18.91
CA ILE A 454 -15.00 12.81 19.69
C ILE A 454 -15.21 11.30 19.86
N ARG A 455 -14.54 10.47 19.07
CA ARG A 455 -14.60 9.01 19.12
C ARG A 455 -13.21 8.42 19.36
N LYS A 456 -13.16 7.37 20.16
CA LYS A 456 -11.94 6.57 20.29
C LYS A 456 -11.90 5.52 19.19
N HIS A 457 -11.21 5.84 18.10
CA HIS A 457 -10.97 4.98 16.94
C HIS A 457 -9.54 4.40 16.97
N GLU A 458 -9.15 3.57 15.99
CA GLU A 458 -7.86 2.87 15.95
C GLU A 458 -6.66 3.80 16.26
N MET A 459 -6.57 4.96 15.60
CA MET A 459 -5.46 5.88 15.85
C MET A 459 -5.47 6.44 17.27
N ALA A 460 -6.66 6.64 17.85
CA ALA A 460 -6.81 7.07 19.24
C ALA A 460 -6.48 5.97 20.27
N GLU A 461 -6.66 4.71 19.89
CA GLU A 461 -6.27 3.56 20.72
C GLU A 461 -4.76 3.37 20.78
N ARG A 462 -4.06 3.71 19.68
CA ARG A 462 -2.60 3.65 19.55
C ARG A 462 -1.87 4.90 20.06
N ALA A 463 -2.60 6.00 20.32
CA ALA A 463 -2.02 7.28 20.69
C ALA A 463 -1.42 7.27 22.09
N ASP A 464 -0.30 7.97 22.28
CA ASP A 464 0.25 8.25 23.61
C ASP A 464 -0.72 9.09 24.44
N ASN A 465 -1.40 10.04 23.77
CA ASN A 465 -2.38 10.89 24.39
C ASN A 465 -3.65 11.00 23.55
N PHE A 466 -4.77 10.67 24.15
CA PHE A 466 -6.09 10.86 23.55
C PHE A 466 -6.90 11.89 24.33
N TYR A 467 -7.37 12.90 23.62
CA TYR A 467 -8.19 13.97 24.16
C TYR A 467 -9.55 13.97 23.47
N GLN A 468 -10.62 14.05 24.24
CA GLN A 468 -11.98 14.07 23.71
C GLN A 468 -12.59 15.46 23.87
N PRO A 469 -12.51 16.34 22.84
CA PRO A 469 -13.13 17.67 22.91
C PRO A 469 -14.64 17.58 22.77
N LYS A 470 -15.37 18.51 23.36
CA LYS A 470 -16.78 18.68 23.09
C LYS A 470 -16.98 19.18 21.65
N PRO A 471 -17.98 18.66 20.90
CA PRO A 471 -18.24 19.12 19.54
C PRO A 471 -18.37 20.65 19.44
N GLY A 472 -17.72 21.25 18.44
CA GLY A 472 -17.75 22.69 18.18
C GLY A 472 -16.84 23.55 19.07
N THR A 473 -15.93 22.95 19.83
CA THR A 473 -15.03 23.69 20.74
C THR A 473 -13.57 23.75 20.29
N ASP A 474 -13.24 23.29 19.08
CA ASP A 474 -11.87 23.23 18.57
C ASP A 474 -11.18 24.61 18.61
N LEU A 475 -11.89 25.66 18.19
CA LEU A 475 -11.37 27.03 18.27
C LEU A 475 -10.94 27.41 19.70
N VAL A 476 -11.71 26.99 20.70
CA VAL A 476 -11.50 27.40 22.10
C VAL A 476 -10.23 26.77 22.65
N TRP A 477 -10.10 25.44 22.56
CA TRP A 477 -8.94 24.78 23.14
C TRP A 477 -7.67 24.99 22.31
N LEU A 478 -7.73 25.07 20.99
CA LEU A 478 -6.58 25.41 20.14
C LEU A 478 -6.06 26.83 20.45
N SER A 479 -6.96 27.81 20.58
CA SER A 479 -6.58 29.18 20.94
C SER A 479 -5.96 29.27 22.34
N ALA A 480 -6.46 28.48 23.29
CA ALA A 480 -5.89 28.44 24.63
C ALA A 480 -4.51 27.79 24.67
N VAL A 481 -4.28 26.72 23.89
CA VAL A 481 -2.96 26.10 23.73
C VAL A 481 -1.98 27.09 23.11
N THR A 482 -2.39 27.79 22.03
CA THR A 482 -1.57 28.81 21.40
C THR A 482 -1.22 29.94 22.37
N LYS A 483 -2.20 30.42 23.13
CA LYS A 483 -1.98 31.42 24.17
C LYS A 483 -0.97 30.94 25.23
N TYR A 484 -1.10 29.71 25.69
CA TYR A 484 -0.18 29.11 26.66
C TYR A 484 1.27 29.06 26.12
N ILE A 485 1.45 28.68 24.85
CA ILE A 485 2.76 28.64 24.17
C ILE A 485 3.39 30.06 24.16
N ILE A 486 2.60 31.08 23.86
CA ILE A 486 3.07 32.46 23.79
C ILE A 486 3.35 33.02 25.21
N ASP A 487 2.43 32.82 26.14
CA ASP A 487 2.55 33.32 27.53
C ASP A 487 3.78 32.75 28.28
N ASN A 488 4.24 31.56 27.89
CA ASN A 488 5.38 30.89 28.49
C ASN A 488 6.67 30.96 27.63
N ASP A 489 6.69 31.81 26.61
CA ASP A 489 7.87 32.00 25.73
C ASP A 489 8.36 30.70 25.06
N LEU A 490 7.44 29.77 24.72
CA LEU A 490 7.74 28.48 24.10
C LEU A 490 7.76 28.54 22.56
N HIS A 491 7.46 29.69 21.95
CA HIS A 491 7.49 29.89 20.52
C HIS A 491 8.88 30.33 20.04
N ASP A 492 9.20 30.06 18.77
CA ASP A 492 10.40 30.58 18.12
C ASP A 492 10.22 32.08 17.83
N LYS A 493 10.84 32.91 18.65
CA LYS A 493 10.75 34.37 18.55
C LYS A 493 11.41 34.88 17.26
N ALA A 494 12.53 34.29 16.83
CA ALA A 494 13.23 34.71 15.63
C ALA A 494 12.37 34.43 14.39
N PHE A 495 11.72 33.26 14.34
CA PHE A 495 10.77 32.96 13.27
C PHE A 495 9.57 33.92 13.27
N VAL A 496 9.01 34.21 14.46
CA VAL A 496 7.87 35.13 14.58
C VAL A 496 8.26 36.52 14.10
N ASP A 497 9.40 37.06 14.54
CA ASP A 497 9.88 38.42 14.17
C ASP A 497 10.17 38.55 12.67
N GLU A 498 10.65 37.49 12.03
CA GLU A 498 10.99 37.49 10.61
C GLU A 498 9.80 37.20 9.68
N TRP A 499 8.94 36.25 10.05
CA TRP A 499 7.96 35.69 9.12
C TRP A 499 6.49 35.95 9.45
N VAL A 500 6.17 36.43 10.66
CA VAL A 500 4.77 36.55 11.09
C VAL A 500 4.32 38.01 11.12
N ASN A 501 3.33 38.35 10.32
CA ASN A 501 2.71 39.65 10.35
C ASN A 501 1.49 39.70 11.27
N GLY A 502 1.32 40.78 12.05
CA GLY A 502 0.17 41.00 12.90
C GLY A 502 0.16 40.13 14.17
N PHE A 503 1.33 39.70 14.66
CA PHE A 503 1.45 38.85 15.83
C PHE A 503 0.85 39.48 17.09
N ASP A 504 1.09 40.75 17.35
CA ASP A 504 0.55 41.45 18.53
C ASP A 504 -0.97 41.53 18.52
N GLU A 505 -1.58 41.76 17.34
CA GLU A 505 -3.03 41.80 17.19
C GLU A 505 -3.64 40.43 17.39
N TYR A 506 -2.98 39.39 16.83
CA TYR A 506 -3.36 38.01 17.03
C TYR A 506 -3.28 37.65 18.51
N TYR A 507 -2.17 37.94 19.19
CA TYR A 507 -2.01 37.64 20.60
C TYR A 507 -3.09 38.34 21.45
N LYS A 508 -3.41 39.61 21.19
CA LYS A 508 -4.52 40.32 21.86
C LYS A 508 -5.86 39.61 21.66
N SER A 509 -6.09 39.06 20.49
CA SER A 509 -7.33 38.31 20.20
C SER A 509 -7.49 37.03 21.02
N LEU A 510 -6.38 36.46 21.52
CA LEU A 510 -6.36 35.27 22.37
C LEU A 510 -6.74 35.53 23.83
N ALA A 511 -6.90 36.80 24.24
CA ALA A 511 -7.18 37.16 25.67
C ALA A 511 -8.34 36.40 26.33
N PRO A 512 -9.47 36.11 25.64
CA PRO A 512 -10.57 35.35 26.21
C PRO A 512 -10.28 33.86 26.44
N TYR A 513 -9.28 33.31 25.74
CA TYR A 513 -9.01 31.87 25.72
C TYR A 513 -7.95 31.51 26.76
N THR A 514 -8.38 31.29 27.96
CA THR A 514 -7.50 30.85 29.05
C THR A 514 -7.49 29.33 29.19
N MET A 515 -6.47 28.77 29.85
CA MET A 515 -6.44 27.32 30.14
C MET A 515 -7.67 26.87 30.94
N ALA A 516 -8.19 27.68 31.83
CA ALA A 516 -9.41 27.38 32.59
C ALA A 516 -10.63 27.28 31.65
N VAL A 517 -10.76 28.18 30.69
CA VAL A 517 -11.83 28.11 29.66
C VAL A 517 -11.67 26.88 28.80
N SER A 518 -10.46 26.56 28.33
CA SER A 518 -10.17 25.36 27.54
C SER A 518 -10.55 24.08 28.30
N TYR A 519 -10.18 24.02 29.56
CA TYR A 519 -10.41 22.84 30.40
C TYR A 519 -11.91 22.47 30.53
N THR A 520 -12.81 23.44 30.46
CA THR A 520 -14.26 23.19 30.49
C THR A 520 -14.79 22.58 29.21
N HIS A 521 -14.02 22.62 28.13
CA HIS A 521 -14.38 22.13 26.79
C HIS A 521 -13.67 20.83 26.40
N LEU A 522 -12.69 20.37 27.19
CA LEU A 522 -12.05 19.07 27.05
C LEU A 522 -12.62 18.12 28.12
N THR A 523 -13.00 16.92 27.69
CA THR A 523 -13.18 15.83 28.64
C THR A 523 -11.82 15.17 28.83
N LEU A 524 -11.31 15.17 30.08
CA LEU A 524 -10.11 14.40 30.38
C LEU A 524 -10.35 12.91 30.08
N PRO A 525 -9.34 12.16 29.63
CA PRO A 525 -9.44 10.72 29.54
C PRO A 525 -9.71 10.18 30.94
N THR A 526 -10.95 9.90 31.23
CA THR A 526 -11.27 9.07 32.40
C THR A 526 -10.79 7.67 32.03
N ASN A 527 -9.90 7.11 32.85
CA ASN A 527 -9.55 5.68 32.81
C ASN A 527 -10.78 4.82 33.18
N THR A 528 -11.82 4.91 32.39
CA THR A 528 -12.94 3.98 32.44
C THR A 528 -12.77 2.99 31.29
N VAL A 529 -12.07 1.91 31.63
CA VAL A 529 -12.36 0.59 31.05
C VAL A 529 -13.89 0.46 31.07
N THR A 530 -14.45 0.12 29.90
CA THR A 530 -15.86 -0.18 29.64
C THR A 530 -16.70 0.93 29.00
N CYS A 531 -16.58 1.02 27.70
CA CYS A 531 -17.77 1.04 26.85
C CYS A 531 -17.42 0.35 25.53
N ARG A 532 -17.54 -0.97 25.52
CA ARG A 532 -17.73 -1.70 24.25
C ARG A 532 -19.07 -1.24 23.70
N SER A 533 -19.06 -0.25 22.83
CA SER A 533 -20.25 0.10 22.08
C SER A 533 -20.58 -1.08 21.19
N ARG A 534 -21.78 -1.65 21.33
CA ARG A 534 -22.35 -2.73 20.50
C ARG A 534 -22.70 -2.26 19.08
N TRP A 535 -21.94 -1.35 18.51
CA TRP A 535 -22.11 -0.86 17.14
C TRP A 535 -20.80 -1.01 16.39
N SER A 536 -20.40 -2.26 16.16
CA SER A 536 -19.55 -2.61 15.04
C SER A 536 -20.48 -2.86 13.85
N PRO A 537 -20.25 -2.26 12.67
CA PRO A 537 -21.02 -2.56 11.47
C PRO A 537 -20.73 -3.94 10.88
N TYR A 538 -19.94 -4.77 11.56
CA TYR A 538 -19.62 -6.14 11.18
C TYR A 538 -20.04 -7.10 12.30
N HIS A 539 -21.31 -7.41 12.31
CA HIS A 539 -21.89 -8.66 12.78
C HIS A 539 -22.74 -9.24 11.65
#